data_00c71496fae4b19ee7c80318b95f3db5
#
_entry.id   00c71496fae4b19ee7c80318b95f3db5
#
_cell.length_a   1.000
_cell.length_b   1.000
_cell.length_c   1.000
_cell.angle_alpha   90.00
_cell.angle_beta   90.00
_cell.angle_gamma   90.00
#
_symmetry.space_group_name_H-M   'P 1'
#
loop_
_entity.id
_entity.type
_entity.pdbx_description
1 polymer ?
#
loop_
_entity_poly.entity_id
_entity_poly.type
_entity_poly.pdbx_seq_one_letter_code
_entity_poly.pdbx_strand_id
1 'polypeptide(L)'
;MLKKIEGGVTAAIGYKASGIKAGIKKSGKLDMAVITSDVMAEAAGVFTTNLVAAAPVVVSRKVAKAGKAKAVVVNSGCANACTGEQGLIDANEMAQLTAQELGIKQEEVFVSSTGIIGVTLPMDKIASGIKQAVQALDYNG
;
A
#
# COMPACT_ATOMS: atom_id res chain seq x y z
N MET A 1 -0.64 -7.74 -30.56
CA MET A 1 -0.56 -9.10 -30.00
C MET A 1 0.05 -9.00 -28.60
N LEU A 2 -0.58 -9.55 -27.57
CA LEU A 2 -0.04 -9.59 -26.20
C LEU A 2 1.06 -10.67 -26.13
N LYS A 3 2.20 -10.34 -25.52
CA LYS A 3 3.31 -11.27 -25.30
C LYS A 3 3.42 -11.54 -23.79
N LYS A 4 3.38 -12.81 -23.40
CA LYS A 4 3.67 -13.21 -22.03
C LYS A 4 5.15 -12.97 -21.73
N ILE A 5 5.44 -12.36 -20.56
CA ILE A 5 6.80 -12.18 -20.03
C ILE A 5 6.92 -12.86 -18.68
N GLU A 6 8.14 -13.20 -18.29
CA GLU A 6 8.45 -13.69 -16.94
C GLU A 6 8.61 -12.51 -15.97
N GLY A 7 8.35 -12.75 -14.70
CA GLY A 7 8.51 -11.78 -13.62
C GLY A 7 7.20 -11.34 -12.97
N GLY A 8 7.33 -10.44 -11.98
CA GLY A 8 6.24 -9.84 -11.21
C GLY A 8 6.07 -8.35 -11.52
N VAL A 9 5.72 -7.57 -10.53
CA VAL A 9 5.51 -6.12 -10.65
C VAL A 9 6.77 -5.36 -11.10
N THR A 10 7.94 -5.86 -10.76
CA THR A 10 9.24 -5.30 -11.13
C THR A 10 9.68 -5.66 -12.55
N ALA A 11 8.93 -6.48 -13.29
CA ALA A 11 9.16 -6.69 -14.71
C ALA A 11 8.95 -5.41 -15.55
N ALA A 12 8.18 -4.46 -15.05
CA ALA A 12 8.08 -3.12 -15.62
C ALA A 12 9.32 -2.29 -15.23
N ILE A 13 9.98 -1.73 -16.25
CA ILE A 13 11.21 -0.92 -16.06
C ILE A 13 10.89 0.30 -15.19
N GLY A 14 11.76 0.58 -14.21
CA GLY A 14 11.63 1.72 -13.31
C GLY A 14 10.72 1.46 -12.10
N TYR A 15 10.35 0.21 -11.85
CA TYR A 15 9.64 -0.17 -10.64
C TYR A 15 10.52 -0.98 -9.70
N LYS A 16 10.42 -0.66 -8.41
CA LYS A 16 11.00 -1.43 -7.30
C LYS A 16 9.89 -1.97 -6.44
N ALA A 17 10.12 -3.12 -5.84
CA ALA A 17 9.20 -3.70 -4.87
C ALA A 17 9.94 -4.32 -3.70
N SER A 18 9.23 -4.52 -2.62
CA SER A 18 9.70 -5.27 -1.45
C SER A 18 8.54 -5.97 -0.77
N GLY A 19 8.82 -7.11 -0.16
CA GLY A 19 7.88 -7.81 0.72
C GLY A 19 8.59 -8.20 2.01
N ILE A 20 8.02 -7.83 3.16
CA ILE A 20 8.62 -8.06 4.48
C ILE A 20 7.64 -8.66 5.49
N LYS A 21 8.16 -9.11 6.62
CA LYS A 21 7.41 -9.56 7.78
C LYS A 21 7.34 -8.42 8.80
N ALA A 22 6.25 -7.67 8.82
CA ALA A 22 6.01 -6.63 9.82
C ALA A 22 5.44 -7.21 11.14
N GLY A 23 5.03 -8.48 11.15
CA GLY A 23 4.46 -9.15 12.32
C GLY A 23 2.97 -8.84 12.56
N ILE A 24 2.26 -8.45 11.51
CA ILE A 24 0.80 -8.26 11.55
C ILE A 24 0.11 -9.63 11.58
N LYS A 25 0.55 -10.56 10.73
CA LYS A 25 0.07 -11.94 10.72
C LYS A 25 0.71 -12.77 11.82
N LYS A 26 -0.07 -13.49 12.59
CA LYS A 26 0.42 -14.46 13.58
C LYS A 26 1.20 -15.62 12.93
N SER A 27 0.97 -15.89 11.64
CA SER A 27 1.63 -16.99 10.90
C SER A 27 3.11 -16.75 10.59
N GLY A 28 3.64 -15.55 10.82
CA GLY A 28 5.02 -15.20 10.49
C GLY A 28 5.34 -15.14 8.98
N LYS A 29 4.31 -15.20 8.11
CA LYS A 29 4.46 -15.00 6.66
C LYS A 29 4.64 -13.52 6.34
N LEU A 30 5.13 -13.21 5.13
CA LEU A 30 5.18 -11.84 4.62
C LEU A 30 3.78 -11.21 4.71
N ASP A 31 3.72 -9.99 5.22
CA ASP A 31 2.46 -9.32 5.53
C ASP A 31 2.47 -7.81 5.24
N MET A 32 3.56 -7.30 4.70
CA MET A 32 3.67 -5.93 4.20
C MET A 32 4.49 -5.89 2.92
N ALA A 33 4.09 -5.02 1.99
CA ALA A 33 4.80 -4.76 0.75
C ALA A 33 4.76 -3.27 0.40
N VAL A 34 5.81 -2.80 -0.26
CA VAL A 34 5.86 -1.48 -0.90
C VAL A 34 6.27 -1.68 -2.35
N ILE A 35 5.58 -0.98 -3.26
CA ILE A 35 5.92 -0.88 -4.68
C ILE A 35 6.12 0.61 -4.96
N THR A 36 7.18 0.99 -5.67
CA THR A 36 7.42 2.38 -6.05
C THR A 36 7.93 2.48 -7.47
N SER A 37 7.61 3.59 -8.11
CA SER A 37 8.13 3.98 -9.43
C SER A 37 9.25 5.01 -9.27
N ASP A 38 10.29 4.91 -10.08
CA ASP A 38 11.39 5.90 -10.11
C ASP A 38 10.89 7.29 -10.55
N VAL A 39 9.87 7.32 -11.40
CA VAL A 39 9.24 8.54 -11.91
C VAL A 39 7.78 8.62 -11.51
N MET A 40 7.18 9.81 -11.62
CA MET A 40 5.73 9.95 -11.46
C MET A 40 5.01 9.15 -12.54
N ALA A 41 4.13 8.23 -12.13
CA ALA A 41 3.34 7.40 -13.02
C ALA A 41 1.92 7.95 -13.18
N GLU A 42 1.36 7.81 -14.38
CA GLU A 42 -0.09 7.95 -14.59
C GLU A 42 -0.81 6.80 -13.87
N ALA A 43 -1.85 7.14 -13.13
CA ALA A 43 -2.55 6.20 -12.27
C ALA A 43 -4.05 6.24 -12.49
N ALA A 44 -4.66 5.07 -12.57
CA ALA A 44 -6.10 4.90 -12.61
C ALA A 44 -6.53 3.78 -11.67
N GLY A 45 -7.75 3.86 -11.16
CA GLY A 45 -8.29 2.85 -10.25
C GLY A 45 -9.79 2.68 -10.43
N VAL A 46 -10.24 1.45 -10.24
CA VAL A 46 -11.65 1.10 -10.12
C VAL A 46 -11.91 0.65 -8.68
N PHE A 47 -13.03 1.07 -8.13
CA PHE A 47 -13.35 0.87 -6.73
C PHE A 47 -14.76 0.34 -6.56
N THR A 48 -15.00 -0.35 -5.46
CA THR A 48 -16.34 -0.82 -5.10
C THR A 48 -17.34 0.33 -5.01
N THR A 49 -18.58 0.07 -5.39
CA THR A 49 -19.74 0.95 -5.16
C THR A 49 -20.44 0.67 -3.83
N ASN A 50 -19.94 -0.28 -3.03
CA ASN A 50 -20.50 -0.60 -1.73
C ASN A 50 -20.46 0.64 -0.81
N LEU A 51 -21.55 0.89 -0.10
CA LEU A 51 -21.67 2.00 0.85
C LEU A 51 -20.73 1.82 2.06
N VAL A 52 -20.42 0.58 2.42
CA VAL A 52 -19.47 0.25 3.49
C VAL A 52 -18.10 0.00 2.88
N ALA A 53 -17.49 1.05 2.33
CA ALA A 53 -16.13 0.98 1.79
C ALA A 53 -15.10 1.02 2.93
N ALA A 54 -14.08 0.17 2.83
CA ALA A 54 -12.96 0.17 3.77
C ALA A 54 -12.16 1.49 3.70
N ALA A 55 -11.53 1.88 4.79
CA ALA A 55 -10.75 3.12 4.87
C ALA A 55 -9.64 3.24 3.79
N PRO A 56 -8.87 2.20 3.46
CA PRO A 56 -7.91 2.23 2.37
C PRO A 56 -8.54 2.54 1.01
N VAL A 57 -9.76 2.07 0.76
CA VAL A 57 -10.51 2.37 -0.47
C VAL A 57 -10.84 3.85 -0.56
N VAL A 58 -11.26 4.46 0.55
CA VAL A 58 -11.59 5.90 0.61
C VAL A 58 -10.35 6.76 0.33
N VAL A 59 -9.21 6.43 0.93
CA VAL A 59 -7.93 7.14 0.74
C VAL A 59 -7.45 6.96 -0.70
N SER A 60 -7.37 5.73 -1.20
CA SER A 60 -6.86 5.43 -2.54
C SER A 60 -7.73 5.98 -3.67
N ARG A 61 -9.04 6.12 -3.46
CA ARG A 61 -9.93 6.77 -4.43
C ARG A 61 -9.56 8.23 -4.67
N LYS A 62 -9.05 8.95 -3.64
CA LYS A 62 -8.58 10.33 -3.80
C LYS A 62 -7.32 10.38 -4.67
N VAL A 63 -6.37 9.46 -4.45
CA VAL A 63 -5.15 9.33 -5.26
C VAL A 63 -5.50 9.04 -6.73
N ALA A 64 -6.37 8.06 -6.96
CA ALA A 64 -6.82 7.72 -8.32
C ALA A 64 -7.51 8.89 -9.03
N LYS A 65 -8.29 9.70 -8.30
CA LYS A 65 -8.93 10.90 -8.86
C LYS A 65 -7.91 11.96 -9.30
N ALA A 66 -6.76 12.05 -8.63
CA ALA A 66 -5.67 12.93 -9.02
C ALA A 66 -4.94 12.44 -10.29
N GLY A 67 -5.08 11.16 -10.64
CA GLY A 67 -4.57 10.57 -11.87
C GLY A 67 -3.07 10.30 -11.87
N LYS A 68 -2.37 10.54 -10.77
CA LYS A 68 -0.92 10.35 -10.64
C LYS A 68 -0.56 9.70 -9.31
N ALA A 69 0.41 8.79 -9.34
CA ALA A 69 0.93 8.14 -8.15
C ALA A 69 2.39 7.76 -8.33
N LYS A 70 3.07 7.51 -7.23
CA LYS A 70 4.47 7.08 -7.21
C LYS A 70 4.69 5.82 -6.41
N ALA A 71 3.78 5.49 -5.47
CA ALA A 71 3.92 4.32 -4.63
C ALA A 71 2.58 3.65 -4.31
N VAL A 72 2.66 2.38 -3.96
CA VAL A 72 1.60 1.58 -3.35
C VAL A 72 2.16 0.93 -2.10
N VAL A 73 1.48 1.09 -0.96
CA VAL A 73 1.77 0.35 0.27
C VAL A 73 0.64 -0.60 0.56
N VAL A 74 0.99 -1.83 0.91
CA VAL A 74 0.03 -2.92 1.13
C VAL A 74 0.32 -3.60 2.45
N ASN A 75 -0.70 -3.81 3.29
CA ASN A 75 -0.60 -4.73 4.40
C ASN A 75 -1.60 -5.89 4.28
N SER A 76 -1.25 -6.99 4.92
CA SER A 76 -2.08 -8.19 5.00
C SER A 76 -2.14 -8.71 6.44
N GLY A 77 -3.32 -9.18 6.86
CA GLY A 77 -3.61 -9.64 8.22
C GLY A 77 -4.68 -8.80 8.92
N CYS A 78 -4.80 -7.53 8.58
CA CYS A 78 -5.87 -6.63 9.02
C CYS A 78 -6.38 -5.82 7.83
N ALA A 79 -7.70 -5.83 7.60
CA ALA A 79 -8.32 -5.22 6.42
C ALA A 79 -8.57 -3.71 6.57
N ASN A 80 -8.50 -3.18 7.79
CA ASN A 80 -8.89 -1.81 8.09
C ASN A 80 -10.27 -1.45 7.50
N ALA A 81 -11.22 -2.35 7.68
CA ALA A 81 -12.60 -2.23 7.23
C ALA A 81 -13.54 -2.30 8.43
N CYS A 82 -14.62 -1.53 8.41
CA CYS A 82 -15.56 -1.38 9.53
C CYS A 82 -14.89 -0.90 10.82
N THR A 83 -13.91 -0.01 10.72
CA THR A 83 -13.08 0.51 11.81
C THR A 83 -13.40 1.98 12.14
N GLY A 84 -14.46 2.53 11.54
CA GLY A 84 -14.94 3.88 11.79
C GLY A 84 -13.92 4.97 11.44
N GLU A 85 -13.94 6.05 12.21
CA GLU A 85 -13.05 7.21 12.01
C GLU A 85 -11.57 6.83 12.23
N GLN A 86 -11.29 5.99 13.22
CA GLN A 86 -9.92 5.53 13.48
C GLN A 86 -9.30 4.86 12.27
N GLY A 87 -10.07 4.05 11.53
CA GLY A 87 -9.57 3.41 10.32
C GLY A 87 -9.16 4.40 9.22
N LEU A 88 -9.86 5.55 9.11
CA LEU A 88 -9.47 6.62 8.18
C LEU A 88 -8.20 7.32 8.64
N ILE A 89 -8.04 7.56 9.92
CA ILE A 89 -6.81 8.11 10.51
C ILE A 89 -5.64 7.17 10.20
N ASP A 90 -5.77 5.89 10.52
CA ASP A 90 -4.74 4.87 10.30
C ASP A 90 -4.35 4.73 8.83
N ALA A 91 -5.32 4.75 7.90
CA ALA A 91 -5.05 4.66 6.47
C ALA A 91 -4.32 5.90 5.93
N ASN A 92 -4.66 7.09 6.41
CA ASN A 92 -3.94 8.32 6.06
C ASN A 92 -2.52 8.32 6.64
N GLU A 93 -2.35 7.89 7.90
CA GLU A 93 -1.04 7.76 8.54
C GLU A 93 -0.15 6.76 7.79
N MET A 94 -0.71 5.63 7.35
CA MET A 94 0.02 4.65 6.54
C MET A 94 0.52 5.26 5.22
N ALA A 95 -0.31 6.07 4.54
CA ALA A 95 0.12 6.82 3.34
C ALA A 95 1.21 7.85 3.66
N GLN A 96 1.04 8.60 4.75
CA GLN A 96 1.99 9.63 5.20
C GLN A 96 3.35 9.04 5.55
N LEU A 97 3.39 7.97 6.35
CA LEU A 97 4.64 7.31 6.72
C LEU A 97 5.39 6.77 5.49
N THR A 98 4.66 6.17 4.55
CA THR A 98 5.25 5.70 3.30
C THR A 98 5.83 6.85 2.47
N ALA A 99 5.09 7.95 2.37
CA ALA A 99 5.53 9.15 1.66
C ALA A 99 6.79 9.76 2.27
N GLN A 100 6.86 9.84 3.60
CA GLN A 100 8.02 10.34 4.34
C GLN A 100 9.28 9.48 4.08
N GLU A 101 9.16 8.16 4.17
CA GLU A 101 10.29 7.25 3.94
C GLU A 101 10.77 7.27 2.47
N LEU A 102 9.89 7.54 1.50
CA LEU A 102 10.21 7.64 0.07
C LEU A 102 10.59 9.05 -0.39
N GLY A 103 10.41 10.09 0.44
CA GLY A 103 10.63 11.48 0.06
C GLY A 103 9.67 11.99 -1.01
N ILE A 104 8.40 11.56 -0.98
CA ILE A 104 7.33 11.92 -1.92
C ILE A 104 6.14 12.53 -1.17
N LYS A 105 5.09 12.94 -1.89
CA LYS A 105 3.88 13.47 -1.27
C LYS A 105 2.92 12.35 -0.86
N GLN A 106 2.16 12.56 0.22
CA GLN A 106 1.15 11.62 0.68
C GLN A 106 0.11 11.30 -0.40
N GLU A 107 -0.30 12.28 -1.19
CA GLU A 107 -1.28 12.17 -2.26
C GLU A 107 -0.80 11.31 -3.45
N GLU A 108 0.48 10.92 -3.45
CA GLU A 108 1.10 10.07 -4.47
C GLU A 108 1.17 8.60 -4.04
N VAL A 109 0.60 8.25 -2.87
CA VAL A 109 0.67 6.91 -2.28
C VAL A 109 -0.71 6.26 -2.23
N PHE A 110 -0.87 5.16 -2.96
CA PHE A 110 -2.01 4.25 -2.79
C PHE A 110 -1.84 3.40 -1.54
N VAL A 111 -2.92 3.20 -0.82
CA VAL A 111 -2.98 2.34 0.37
C VAL A 111 -3.90 1.15 0.10
N SER A 112 -3.45 -0.04 0.46
CA SER A 112 -4.25 -1.26 0.40
C SER A 112 -4.10 -2.08 1.67
N SER A 113 -5.20 -2.59 2.18
CA SER A 113 -5.21 -3.45 3.36
C SER A 113 -6.14 -4.64 3.14
N THR A 114 -5.73 -5.81 3.60
CA THR A 114 -6.55 -7.02 3.54
C THR A 114 -6.40 -7.85 4.81
N GLY A 115 -7.42 -8.63 5.16
CA GLY A 115 -7.40 -9.53 6.31
C GLY A 115 -8.64 -9.42 7.17
N ILE A 116 -8.47 -9.40 8.49
CA ILE A 116 -9.57 -9.38 9.46
C ILE A 116 -10.29 -8.03 9.42
N ILE A 117 -11.63 -8.09 9.39
CA ILE A 117 -12.52 -6.92 9.39
C ILE A 117 -12.89 -6.56 10.83
N GLY A 118 -13.12 -5.27 11.11
CA GLY A 118 -13.58 -4.78 12.42
C GLY A 118 -12.47 -4.65 13.48
N VAL A 119 -11.21 -4.78 13.05
CA VAL A 119 -10.04 -4.58 13.92
C VAL A 119 -9.22 -3.42 13.38
N THR A 120 -8.77 -2.53 14.24
CA THR A 120 -7.87 -1.41 13.88
C THR A 120 -6.48 -1.91 13.49
N LEU A 121 -5.79 -1.14 12.67
CA LEU A 121 -4.41 -1.47 12.27
C LEU A 121 -3.47 -1.40 13.50
N PRO A 122 -2.53 -2.35 13.63
CA PRO A 122 -1.46 -2.25 14.62
C PRO A 122 -0.40 -1.26 14.13
N MET A 123 -0.64 0.05 14.33
CA MET A 123 0.13 1.13 13.70
C MET A 123 1.61 1.16 14.07
N ASP A 124 1.99 0.68 15.25
CA ASP A 124 3.38 0.46 15.66
C ASP A 124 4.11 -0.51 14.73
N LYS A 125 3.46 -1.63 14.37
CA LYS A 125 4.00 -2.62 13.43
C LYS A 125 3.96 -2.10 11.99
N ILE A 126 2.91 -1.37 11.63
CA ILE A 126 2.79 -0.74 10.30
C ILE A 126 3.94 0.25 10.09
N ALA A 127 4.18 1.15 11.03
CA ALA A 127 5.24 2.16 10.92
C ALA A 127 6.64 1.51 10.81
N SER A 128 6.95 0.56 11.70
CA SER A 128 8.20 -0.18 11.62
C SER A 128 8.34 -0.98 10.32
N GLY A 129 7.24 -1.60 9.87
CA GLY A 129 7.20 -2.39 8.65
C GLY A 129 7.40 -1.53 7.39
N ILE A 130 6.78 -0.36 7.30
CA ILE A 130 6.96 0.58 6.17
C ILE A 130 8.44 0.96 6.04
N LYS A 131 9.08 1.34 7.14
CA LYS A 131 10.50 1.68 7.15
C LYS A 131 11.37 0.53 6.63
N GLN A 132 11.15 -0.69 7.12
CA GLN A 132 11.87 -1.88 6.66
C GLN A 132 11.59 -2.19 5.19
N ALA A 133 10.33 -2.09 4.75
CA ALA A 133 9.95 -2.34 3.36
C ALA A 133 10.60 -1.34 2.41
N VAL A 134 10.62 -0.05 2.75
CA VAL A 134 11.29 0.97 1.92
C VAL A 134 12.80 0.73 1.83
N GLN A 135 13.45 0.35 2.92
CA GLN A 135 14.88 0.00 2.92
C GLN A 135 15.20 -1.25 2.09
N ALA A 136 14.24 -2.17 1.95
CA ALA A 136 14.38 -3.42 1.20
C ALA A 136 13.94 -3.31 -0.26
N LEU A 137 13.60 -2.13 -0.77
CA LEU A 137 13.17 -1.94 -2.15
C LEU A 137 14.26 -2.33 -3.14
N ASP A 138 13.92 -3.22 -4.08
CA ASP A 138 14.81 -3.70 -5.12
C ASP A 138 14.10 -3.84 -6.46
N TYR A 139 14.85 -3.71 -7.58
CA TYR A 139 14.31 -3.91 -8.93
C TYR A 139 13.97 -5.38 -9.24
N ASN A 140 14.43 -6.31 -8.41
CA ASN A 140 14.13 -7.73 -8.48
C ASN A 140 13.23 -8.20 -7.30
N GLY A 141 12.67 -7.25 -6.55
CA GLY A 141 11.83 -7.50 -5.40
C GLY A 141 10.41 -7.97 -5.70
#